data_522d1de1f5199bec591c175b28433e8c
#
_entry.id   522d1de1f5199bec591c175b28433e8c
#
_cell.length_a   1.000
_cell.length_b   1.000
_cell.length_c   1.000
_cell.angle_alpha   90.00
_cell.angle_beta   90.00
_cell.angle_gamma   90.00
#
_symmetry.space_group_name_H-M   'P 1'
#
loop_
_entity.id
_entity.type
_entity.pdbx_description
1 polymer ?
#
loop_
_entity_poly.entity_id
_entity_poly.type
_entity_poly.pdbx_seq_one_letter_code
_entity_poly.pdbx_strand_id
1 'polypeptide(L)'
;RWDATSVVYAGVAVITGIALDHVEFLGETVGENAGEKAAIIGDGATVVTGPLPAAAEGAITARVDDAQARWYRSGDGFAVSEATPAVGGWVVDIDGIFAGYRDLYLPVHGRHQVDNLATAVAAAEVFLGRALDPDALRTALGATAQPGRLEVVHHRPLVIVDGAHNVQGVEGLAATLDEEFPDAPWQLVAGMRGTRSPAEVLEPLNGLIDHLWATAPDDPKAITPGAVASTGGAALGCESTIVTGVPEAVAAAMEAAGSDGAVVVTGSLYVAGEARGALVGTEFRPSGVHVRFEAQIDEDDEIDDEPWTDTGDAWAEDGVDG
;
A
#
# COMPACT_ATOMS: atom_id res chain seq x y z
N ARG A 1 2.03 -5.83 17.79
CA ARG A 1 1.62 -6.66 18.96
C ARG A 1 0.11 -6.84 19.08
N TRP A 2 -0.66 -5.86 18.65
CA TRP A 2 -2.13 -5.85 18.82
C TRP A 2 -2.88 -6.04 17.50
N ASP A 3 -2.20 -6.46 16.45
CA ASP A 3 -2.79 -6.77 15.15
C ASP A 3 -3.46 -8.16 15.19
N ALA A 4 -4.63 -8.29 14.57
CA ALA A 4 -5.37 -9.56 14.51
C ALA A 4 -4.58 -10.67 13.80
N THR A 5 -3.65 -10.31 12.90
CA THR A 5 -2.78 -11.27 12.21
C THR A 5 -1.67 -11.84 13.10
N SER A 6 -1.41 -11.26 14.27
CA SER A 6 -0.38 -11.73 15.21
C SER A 6 -0.71 -13.08 15.86
N VAL A 7 -1.94 -13.59 15.67
CA VAL A 7 -2.33 -14.94 16.14
C VAL A 7 -1.90 -16.06 15.18
N VAL A 8 -1.45 -15.71 13.96
CA VAL A 8 -1.03 -16.68 12.96
C VAL A 8 0.44 -17.02 13.15
N TYR A 9 0.75 -18.30 13.34
CA TYR A 9 2.13 -18.80 13.31
C TYR A 9 2.55 -18.99 11.86
N ALA A 10 3.06 -17.91 11.24
CA ALA A 10 3.50 -17.96 9.86
C ALA A 10 4.93 -18.47 9.75
N GLY A 11 5.16 -19.49 8.90
CA GLY A 11 6.51 -19.97 8.58
C GLY A 11 7.35 -18.96 7.79
N VAL A 12 6.68 -18.06 7.07
CA VAL A 12 7.31 -16.95 6.33
C VAL A 12 6.68 -15.63 6.74
N ALA A 13 7.52 -14.70 7.23
CA ALA A 13 7.12 -13.33 7.56
C ALA A 13 7.65 -12.37 6.50
N VAL A 14 6.80 -11.51 5.95
CA VAL A 14 7.18 -10.55 4.91
C VAL A 14 6.98 -9.12 5.40
N ILE A 15 8.00 -8.28 5.27
CA ILE A 15 7.96 -6.85 5.58
C ILE A 15 8.40 -6.09 4.33
N THR A 16 7.47 -5.45 3.64
CA THR A 16 7.73 -4.78 2.34
C THR A 16 8.51 -3.49 2.51
N GLY A 17 8.16 -2.70 3.49
CA GLY A 17 8.82 -1.43 3.81
C GLY A 17 8.35 -0.91 5.15
N ILE A 18 9.12 0.01 5.74
CA ILE A 18 8.80 0.65 7.01
C ILE A 18 8.91 2.16 6.87
N ALA A 19 7.85 2.84 7.28
CA ALA A 19 7.77 4.28 7.35
C ALA A 19 7.09 4.73 8.64
N LEU A 20 7.12 6.03 8.91
CA LEU A 20 6.31 6.63 9.96
C LEU A 20 4.84 6.64 9.52
N ASP A 21 4.05 5.80 10.14
CA ASP A 21 2.60 5.80 10.01
C ASP A 21 1.97 5.46 11.36
N HIS A 22 0.73 5.95 11.59
CA HIS A 22 0.01 5.72 12.83
C HIS A 22 0.83 6.00 14.11
N VAL A 23 1.53 7.13 14.14
CA VAL A 23 2.43 7.53 15.25
C VAL A 23 1.74 7.48 16.62
N GLU A 24 0.43 7.71 16.68
CA GLU A 24 -0.38 7.60 17.89
C GLU A 24 -0.38 6.18 18.50
N PHE A 25 -0.12 5.14 17.70
CA PHE A 25 -0.19 3.74 18.11
C PHE A 25 1.13 2.98 17.94
N LEU A 26 1.94 3.35 16.94
CA LEU A 26 3.13 2.58 16.53
C LEU A 26 4.45 3.23 16.96
N GLY A 27 4.39 4.38 17.65
CA GLY A 27 5.57 5.12 18.10
C GLY A 27 5.94 6.31 17.22
N GLU A 28 6.76 7.20 17.77
CA GLU A 28 7.15 8.49 17.16
C GLU A 28 8.38 8.36 16.25
N THR A 29 9.02 7.20 16.23
CA THR A 29 10.24 6.95 15.45
C THR A 29 10.10 5.76 14.50
N VAL A 30 10.86 5.78 13.41
CA VAL A 30 10.93 4.66 12.45
C VAL A 30 11.37 3.36 13.14
N GLY A 31 12.27 3.46 14.14
CA GLY A 31 12.73 2.30 14.91
C GLY A 31 11.65 1.67 15.78
N GLU A 32 10.81 2.48 16.45
CA GLU A 32 9.67 1.98 17.23
C GLU A 32 8.62 1.33 16.32
N ASN A 33 8.30 1.97 15.21
CA ASN A 33 7.39 1.44 14.20
C ASN A 33 7.92 0.11 13.62
N ALA A 34 9.23 0.01 13.40
CA ALA A 34 9.90 -1.22 12.99
C ALA A 34 9.76 -2.33 14.06
N GLY A 35 9.88 -2.00 15.34
CA GLY A 35 9.70 -2.93 16.45
C GLY A 35 8.30 -3.54 16.49
N GLU A 36 7.26 -2.73 16.26
CA GLU A 36 5.87 -3.21 16.17
C GLU A 36 5.66 -4.13 14.95
N LYS A 37 6.21 -3.75 13.79
CA LYS A 37 6.12 -4.57 12.58
C LYS A 37 6.95 -5.86 12.69
N ALA A 38 8.10 -5.83 13.35
CA ALA A 38 8.92 -7.00 13.62
C ALA A 38 8.22 -8.07 14.47
N ALA A 39 7.18 -7.69 15.23
CA ALA A 39 6.42 -8.63 16.08
C ALA A 39 5.74 -9.77 15.30
N ILE A 40 5.57 -9.65 13.97
CA ILE A 40 5.07 -10.75 13.12
C ILE A 40 6.10 -11.88 12.92
N ILE A 41 7.37 -11.63 13.26
CA ILE A 41 8.44 -12.64 13.11
C ILE A 41 8.29 -13.68 14.22
N GLY A 42 7.82 -14.86 13.86
CA GLY A 42 7.71 -16.01 14.76
C GLY A 42 9.06 -16.71 14.99
N ASP A 43 9.12 -17.53 16.04
CA ASP A 43 10.32 -18.30 16.36
C ASP A 43 10.64 -19.31 15.27
N GLY A 44 11.88 -19.30 14.78
CA GLY A 44 12.34 -20.16 13.69
C GLY A 44 11.78 -19.82 12.29
N ALA A 45 11.01 -18.73 12.15
CA ALA A 45 10.43 -18.32 10.87
C ALA A 45 11.51 -17.95 9.85
N THR A 46 11.13 -17.91 8.59
CA THR A 46 11.92 -17.23 7.55
C THR A 46 11.35 -15.83 7.31
N VAL A 47 12.22 -14.84 7.33
CA VAL A 47 11.87 -13.42 7.15
C VAL A 47 12.34 -12.95 5.78
N VAL A 48 11.47 -12.28 5.05
CA VAL A 48 11.80 -11.60 3.78
C VAL A 48 11.48 -10.12 3.94
N THR A 49 12.47 -9.26 3.72
CA THR A 49 12.25 -7.81 3.80
C THR A 49 12.61 -7.12 2.49
N GLY A 50 11.74 -6.22 2.05
CA GLY A 50 12.06 -5.23 1.03
C GLY A 50 13.13 -4.24 1.53
N PRO A 51 13.41 -3.17 0.77
CA PRO A 51 14.31 -2.12 1.21
C PRO A 51 13.85 -1.51 2.54
N LEU A 52 14.76 -1.45 3.52
CA LEU A 52 14.48 -0.89 4.84
C LEU A 52 15.32 0.38 5.06
N PRO A 53 14.76 1.42 5.70
CA PRO A 53 15.57 2.53 6.16
C PRO A 53 16.51 2.08 7.28
N ALA A 54 17.72 2.63 7.33
CA ALA A 54 18.74 2.27 8.32
C ALA A 54 18.22 2.33 9.79
N ALA A 55 17.30 3.26 10.07
CA ALA A 55 16.69 3.39 11.39
C ALA A 55 15.77 2.20 11.78
N ALA A 56 15.30 1.42 10.80
CA ALA A 56 14.46 0.23 11.03
C ALA A 56 15.29 -1.05 11.21
N GLU A 57 16.48 -1.11 10.60
CA GLU A 57 17.28 -2.34 10.55
C GLU A 57 17.61 -2.92 11.95
N GLY A 58 17.93 -2.04 12.91
CA GLY A 58 18.28 -2.48 14.27
C GLY A 58 17.16 -3.24 14.98
N ALA A 59 15.93 -2.79 14.85
CA ALA A 59 14.76 -3.43 15.45
C ALA A 59 14.44 -4.78 14.79
N ILE A 60 14.56 -4.83 13.45
CA ILE A 60 14.37 -6.09 12.71
C ILE A 60 15.47 -7.10 13.05
N THR A 61 16.76 -6.68 13.06
CA THR A 61 17.89 -7.54 13.44
C THR A 61 17.69 -8.13 14.83
N ALA A 62 17.38 -7.30 15.82
CA ALA A 62 17.17 -7.75 17.19
C ALA A 62 16.06 -8.82 17.29
N ARG A 63 14.96 -8.67 16.55
CA ARG A 63 13.88 -9.65 16.56
C ARG A 63 14.23 -10.92 15.79
N VAL A 64 14.95 -10.81 14.66
CA VAL A 64 15.46 -11.96 13.90
C VAL A 64 16.38 -12.84 14.77
N ASP A 65 17.30 -12.20 15.50
CA ASP A 65 18.22 -12.90 16.40
C ASP A 65 17.48 -13.57 17.57
N ASP A 66 16.55 -12.84 18.22
CA ASP A 66 15.73 -13.37 19.32
C ASP A 66 14.88 -14.56 18.89
N ALA A 67 14.26 -14.48 17.71
CA ALA A 67 13.44 -15.53 17.13
C ALA A 67 14.26 -16.68 16.48
N GLN A 68 15.58 -16.56 16.40
CA GLN A 68 16.44 -17.47 15.64
C GLN A 68 15.94 -17.67 14.20
N ALA A 69 15.42 -16.60 13.58
CA ALA A 69 14.81 -16.62 12.27
C ALA A 69 15.87 -16.53 11.16
N ARG A 70 15.57 -17.10 10.00
CA ARG A 70 16.40 -16.92 8.81
C ARG A 70 15.94 -15.64 8.09
N TRP A 71 16.88 -14.76 7.75
CA TRP A 71 16.54 -13.48 7.12
C TRP A 71 17.11 -13.36 5.71
N TYR A 72 16.22 -13.08 4.73
CA TYR A 72 16.56 -12.65 3.38
C TYR A 72 16.12 -11.20 3.21
N ARG A 73 17.03 -10.32 2.83
CA ARG A 73 16.76 -8.90 2.67
C ARG A 73 17.10 -8.43 1.27
N SER A 74 16.40 -7.42 0.80
CA SER A 74 16.69 -6.78 -0.46
C SER A 74 18.11 -6.23 -0.47
N GLY A 75 18.87 -6.53 -1.53
CA GLY A 75 20.29 -6.21 -1.66
C GLY A 75 21.25 -7.22 -1.01
N ASP A 76 20.73 -8.19 -0.23
CA ASP A 76 21.53 -9.26 0.39
C ASP A 76 20.68 -10.54 0.49
N GLY A 77 20.64 -11.32 -0.57
CA GLY A 77 19.82 -12.53 -0.71
C GLY A 77 18.95 -12.52 -1.95
N PHE A 78 18.39 -11.39 -2.32
CA PHE A 78 17.69 -11.12 -3.58
C PHE A 78 17.79 -9.64 -3.92
N ALA A 79 17.60 -9.27 -5.19
CA ALA A 79 17.65 -7.87 -5.62
C ALA A 79 16.88 -7.62 -6.93
N VAL A 80 16.48 -6.39 -7.15
CA VAL A 80 16.17 -5.87 -8.49
C VAL A 80 17.51 -5.61 -9.17
N SER A 81 17.80 -6.32 -10.26
CA SER A 81 19.05 -6.13 -11.03
C SER A 81 18.89 -5.07 -12.12
N GLU A 82 17.68 -4.95 -12.71
CA GLU A 82 17.36 -3.90 -13.67
C GLU A 82 15.87 -3.55 -13.58
N ALA A 83 15.52 -2.27 -13.79
CA ALA A 83 14.14 -1.84 -13.93
C ALA A 83 14.07 -0.65 -14.87
N THR A 84 13.26 -0.78 -15.91
CA THR A 84 13.08 0.23 -16.95
C THR A 84 11.61 0.59 -17.07
N PRO A 85 11.25 1.88 -17.05
CA PRO A 85 9.88 2.33 -17.30
C PRO A 85 9.39 1.82 -18.66
N ALA A 86 8.13 1.40 -18.71
CA ALA A 86 7.43 0.95 -19.90
C ALA A 86 6.03 1.52 -19.96
N VAL A 87 5.36 1.45 -21.12
CA VAL A 87 3.99 1.92 -21.25
C VAL A 87 3.07 1.14 -20.30
N GLY A 88 2.49 1.84 -19.34
CA GLY A 88 1.57 1.26 -18.35
C GLY A 88 2.25 0.47 -17.22
N GLY A 89 3.56 0.65 -17.00
CA GLY A 89 4.26 -0.03 -15.91
C GLY A 89 5.77 -0.11 -16.11
N TRP A 90 6.37 -1.25 -15.76
CA TRP A 90 7.82 -1.47 -15.73
C TRP A 90 8.21 -2.79 -16.37
N VAL A 91 9.39 -2.84 -16.98
CA VAL A 91 10.10 -4.08 -17.28
C VAL A 91 11.18 -4.28 -16.22
N VAL A 92 11.18 -5.43 -15.57
CA VAL A 92 11.98 -5.68 -14.36
C VAL A 92 12.76 -6.97 -14.48
N ASP A 93 14.04 -6.91 -14.12
CA ASP A 93 14.90 -8.07 -13.90
C ASP A 93 15.13 -8.26 -12.39
N ILE A 94 14.97 -9.49 -11.92
CA ILE A 94 15.12 -9.84 -10.50
C ILE A 94 16.15 -10.98 -10.38
N ASP A 95 17.10 -10.78 -9.48
CA ASP A 95 17.93 -11.86 -8.95
C ASP A 95 17.23 -12.37 -7.69
N GLY A 96 16.47 -13.46 -7.82
CA GLY A 96 15.76 -14.10 -6.72
C GLY A 96 16.69 -14.95 -5.82
N ILE A 97 16.11 -15.58 -4.81
CA ILE A 97 16.88 -16.44 -3.86
C ILE A 97 17.33 -17.75 -4.54
N PHE A 98 16.48 -18.32 -5.38
CA PHE A 98 16.74 -19.62 -6.03
C PHE A 98 17.01 -19.49 -7.54
N ALA A 99 16.52 -18.42 -8.19
CA ALA A 99 16.74 -18.19 -9.63
C ALA A 99 16.72 -16.71 -10.00
N GLY A 100 17.28 -16.39 -11.18
CA GLY A 100 17.10 -15.10 -11.81
C GLY A 100 15.89 -15.09 -12.73
N TYR A 101 15.15 -13.99 -12.75
CA TYR A 101 13.99 -13.75 -13.60
C TYR A 101 14.23 -12.52 -14.45
N ARG A 102 13.99 -12.62 -15.76
CA ARG A 102 14.32 -11.56 -16.72
C ARG A 102 13.10 -11.18 -17.55
N ASP A 103 13.10 -9.92 -17.99
CA ASP A 103 12.04 -9.36 -18.84
C ASP A 103 10.63 -9.54 -18.25
N LEU A 104 10.48 -9.29 -16.94
CA LEU A 104 9.20 -9.34 -16.28
C LEU A 104 8.45 -8.03 -16.51
N TYR A 105 7.30 -8.08 -17.17
CA TYR A 105 6.44 -6.90 -17.28
C TYR A 105 5.53 -6.79 -16.06
N LEU A 106 5.64 -5.67 -15.32
CA LEU A 106 4.85 -5.33 -14.16
C LEU A 106 3.85 -4.22 -14.53
N PRO A 107 2.54 -4.52 -14.70
CA PRO A 107 1.55 -3.56 -15.20
C PRO A 107 1.00 -2.64 -14.09
N VAL A 108 1.86 -2.02 -13.32
CA VAL A 108 1.51 -1.04 -12.28
C VAL A 108 2.54 0.09 -12.25
N HIS A 109 2.10 1.27 -11.86
CA HIS A 109 2.94 2.46 -11.75
C HIS A 109 3.62 2.57 -10.39
N GLY A 110 4.73 3.32 -10.34
CA GLY A 110 5.48 3.63 -9.13
C GLY A 110 6.68 2.72 -8.89
N ARG A 111 7.86 3.32 -8.78
CA ARG A 111 9.12 2.61 -8.55
C ARG A 111 9.08 1.67 -7.34
N HIS A 112 8.38 2.04 -6.26
CA HIS A 112 8.21 1.20 -5.07
C HIS A 112 7.50 -0.13 -5.35
N GLN A 113 6.73 -0.24 -6.43
CA GLN A 113 6.08 -1.50 -6.83
C GLN A 113 7.09 -2.50 -7.41
N VAL A 114 8.18 -2.01 -7.99
CA VAL A 114 9.29 -2.85 -8.45
C VAL A 114 9.97 -3.54 -7.25
N ASP A 115 10.21 -2.80 -6.16
CA ASP A 115 10.76 -3.36 -4.93
C ASP A 115 9.78 -4.33 -4.25
N ASN A 116 8.49 -4.02 -4.28
CA ASN A 116 7.43 -4.92 -3.80
C ASN A 116 7.38 -6.21 -4.61
N LEU A 117 7.54 -6.14 -5.94
CA LEU A 117 7.61 -7.33 -6.80
C LEU A 117 8.80 -8.22 -6.42
N ALA A 118 10.00 -7.66 -6.28
CA ALA A 118 11.18 -8.44 -5.90
C ALA A 118 10.99 -9.11 -4.53
N THR A 119 10.40 -8.39 -3.58
CA THR A 119 10.06 -8.92 -2.25
C THR A 119 9.03 -10.05 -2.34
N ALA A 120 8.00 -9.91 -3.17
CA ALA A 120 6.97 -10.92 -3.38
C ALA A 120 7.53 -12.19 -4.04
N VAL A 121 8.41 -12.04 -5.04
CA VAL A 121 9.11 -13.16 -5.70
C VAL A 121 9.95 -13.92 -4.68
N ALA A 122 10.78 -13.22 -3.89
CA ALA A 122 11.61 -13.84 -2.86
C ALA A 122 10.75 -14.56 -1.79
N ALA A 123 9.65 -13.96 -1.36
CA ALA A 123 8.73 -14.58 -0.41
C ALA A 123 8.07 -15.85 -0.97
N ALA A 124 7.66 -15.84 -2.24
CA ALA A 124 7.08 -16.99 -2.90
C ALA A 124 8.09 -18.12 -3.08
N GLU A 125 9.33 -17.80 -3.45
CA GLU A 125 10.41 -18.78 -3.55
C GLU A 125 10.69 -19.45 -2.20
N VAL A 126 10.79 -18.66 -1.12
CA VAL A 126 10.99 -19.18 0.24
C VAL A 126 9.84 -20.06 0.66
N PHE A 127 8.60 -19.62 0.42
CA PHE A 127 7.40 -20.38 0.79
C PHE A 127 7.33 -21.73 0.05
N LEU A 128 7.68 -21.76 -1.24
CA LEU A 128 7.68 -22.97 -2.05
C LEU A 128 8.95 -23.81 -1.91
N GLY A 129 10.03 -23.27 -1.31
CA GLY A 129 11.32 -23.93 -1.17
C GLY A 129 12.03 -24.18 -2.51
N ARG A 130 11.69 -23.46 -3.58
CA ARG A 130 12.22 -23.63 -4.94
C ARG A 130 12.04 -22.40 -5.80
N ALA A 131 12.75 -22.36 -6.92
CA ALA A 131 12.51 -21.36 -7.97
C ALA A 131 11.07 -21.40 -8.47
N LEU A 132 10.54 -20.22 -8.85
CA LEU A 132 9.25 -20.10 -9.51
C LEU A 132 9.36 -20.50 -11.00
N ASP A 133 8.26 -21.01 -11.53
CA ASP A 133 8.14 -21.20 -12.98
C ASP A 133 8.03 -19.82 -13.66
N PRO A 134 8.94 -19.46 -14.60
CA PRO A 134 8.94 -18.13 -15.22
C PRO A 134 7.66 -17.81 -16.00
N ASP A 135 7.00 -18.79 -16.60
CA ASP A 135 5.79 -18.55 -17.39
C ASP A 135 4.58 -18.38 -16.48
N ALA A 136 4.52 -19.13 -15.37
CA ALA A 136 3.53 -18.92 -14.33
C ALA A 136 3.69 -17.54 -13.69
N LEU A 137 4.92 -17.10 -13.40
CA LEU A 137 5.20 -15.76 -12.89
C LEU A 137 4.74 -14.67 -13.86
N ARG A 138 5.10 -14.77 -15.15
CA ARG A 138 4.63 -13.82 -16.19
C ARG A 138 3.11 -13.78 -16.30
N THR A 139 2.47 -14.94 -16.23
CA THR A 139 1.00 -15.03 -16.25
C THR A 139 0.39 -14.32 -15.05
N ALA A 140 0.93 -14.54 -13.85
CA ALA A 140 0.47 -13.90 -12.62
C ALA A 140 0.66 -12.38 -12.68
N LEU A 141 1.80 -11.90 -13.17
CA LEU A 141 2.06 -10.47 -13.33
C LEU A 141 1.11 -9.83 -14.33
N GLY A 142 0.86 -10.46 -15.48
CA GLY A 142 -0.12 -9.95 -16.46
C GLY A 142 -1.54 -9.84 -15.92
N ALA A 143 -1.86 -10.57 -14.86
CA ALA A 143 -3.14 -10.51 -14.15
C ALA A 143 -3.13 -9.57 -12.95
N THR A 144 -1.99 -8.94 -12.64
CA THR A 144 -1.87 -8.05 -11.48
C THR A 144 -2.64 -6.75 -11.71
N ALA A 145 -3.48 -6.41 -10.75
CA ALA A 145 -4.15 -5.11 -10.68
C ALA A 145 -4.11 -4.62 -9.24
N GLN A 146 -3.87 -3.34 -9.06
CA GLN A 146 -3.85 -2.71 -7.74
C GLN A 146 -4.81 -1.52 -7.69
N PRO A 147 -6.10 -1.76 -7.47
CA PRO A 147 -7.10 -0.71 -7.43
C PRO A 147 -6.75 0.39 -6.41
N GLY A 148 -6.82 1.64 -6.86
CA GLY A 148 -6.51 2.79 -6.01
C GLY A 148 -5.05 2.89 -5.57
N ARG A 149 -4.12 2.29 -6.32
CA ARG A 149 -2.66 2.45 -6.14
C ARG A 149 -2.06 2.88 -7.46
N LEU A 150 -1.92 4.19 -7.66
CA LEU A 150 -1.48 4.80 -8.91
C LEU A 150 -2.24 4.22 -10.13
N GLU A 151 -3.53 3.93 -9.93
CA GLU A 151 -4.38 3.30 -10.94
C GLU A 151 -4.79 4.32 -11.99
N VAL A 152 -4.44 4.09 -13.24
CA VAL A 152 -4.97 4.85 -14.37
C VAL A 152 -6.39 4.36 -14.68
N VAL A 153 -7.39 5.20 -14.38
CA VAL A 153 -8.80 4.85 -14.53
C VAL A 153 -9.47 5.53 -15.75
N HIS A 154 -8.80 6.52 -16.34
CA HIS A 154 -9.27 7.21 -17.54
C HIS A 154 -8.08 7.77 -18.32
N HIS A 155 -8.17 7.87 -19.65
CA HIS A 155 -7.02 8.23 -20.50
C HIS A 155 -7.11 9.62 -21.14
N ARG A 156 -8.28 10.22 -21.25
CA ARG A 156 -8.48 11.56 -21.87
C ARG A 156 -9.67 12.30 -21.26
N PRO A 157 -9.43 13.18 -20.28
CA PRO A 157 -8.14 13.47 -19.63
C PRO A 157 -7.54 12.22 -18.97
N LEU A 158 -6.23 12.24 -18.73
CA LEU A 158 -5.60 11.22 -17.89
C LEU A 158 -6.15 11.34 -16.46
N VAL A 159 -6.66 10.26 -15.89
CA VAL A 159 -7.07 10.26 -14.48
C VAL A 159 -6.36 9.13 -13.73
N ILE A 160 -5.60 9.51 -12.71
CA ILE A 160 -4.93 8.59 -11.80
C ILE A 160 -5.60 8.65 -10.43
N VAL A 161 -5.87 7.47 -9.87
CA VAL A 161 -6.45 7.33 -8.52
C VAL A 161 -5.42 6.65 -7.62
N ASP A 162 -5.12 7.30 -6.49
CA ASP A 162 -4.18 6.78 -5.50
C ASP A 162 -4.69 6.97 -4.07
N GLY A 163 -4.49 5.96 -3.23
CA GLY A 163 -4.94 5.94 -1.83
C GLY A 163 -3.91 6.49 -0.84
N ALA A 164 -2.90 7.23 -1.28
CA ALA A 164 -1.95 7.89 -0.40
C ALA A 164 -2.66 8.81 0.59
N HIS A 165 -2.26 8.74 1.86
CA HIS A 165 -2.94 9.44 2.95
C HIS A 165 -1.99 9.86 4.07
N ASN A 166 -0.69 9.71 3.86
CA ASN A 166 0.39 10.17 4.73
C ASN A 166 1.51 10.75 3.88
N VAL A 167 2.43 11.47 4.50
CA VAL A 167 3.51 12.19 3.82
C VAL A 167 4.29 11.27 2.89
N GLN A 168 4.74 10.12 3.39
CA GLN A 168 5.54 9.18 2.58
C GLN A 168 4.77 8.61 1.38
N GLY A 169 3.48 8.28 1.55
CA GLY A 169 2.65 7.84 0.42
C GLY A 169 2.53 8.91 -0.66
N VAL A 170 2.37 10.18 -0.24
CA VAL A 170 2.28 11.31 -1.17
C VAL A 170 3.65 11.66 -1.78
N GLU A 171 4.77 11.49 -1.06
CA GLU A 171 6.11 11.56 -1.64
C GLU A 171 6.30 10.53 -2.78
N GLY A 172 5.87 9.28 -2.55
CA GLY A 172 5.90 8.24 -3.59
C GLY A 172 5.00 8.55 -4.78
N LEU A 173 3.81 9.12 -4.53
CA LEU A 173 2.93 9.62 -5.58
C LEU A 173 3.60 10.75 -6.37
N ALA A 174 4.12 11.78 -5.71
CA ALA A 174 4.79 12.91 -6.33
C ALA A 174 5.97 12.48 -7.21
N ALA A 175 6.83 11.61 -6.68
CA ALA A 175 7.97 11.06 -7.44
C ALA A 175 7.49 10.30 -8.70
N THR A 176 6.39 9.54 -8.60
CA THR A 176 5.86 8.81 -9.76
C THR A 176 5.24 9.73 -10.80
N LEU A 177 4.52 10.77 -10.36
CA LEU A 177 3.97 11.77 -11.30
C LEU A 177 5.07 12.49 -12.07
N ASP A 178 6.16 12.84 -11.41
CA ASP A 178 7.31 13.50 -12.02
C ASP A 178 8.10 12.56 -12.95
N GLU A 179 8.33 11.31 -12.55
CA GLU A 179 9.13 10.34 -13.29
C GLU A 179 8.39 9.73 -14.51
N GLU A 180 7.13 9.31 -14.31
CA GLU A 180 6.39 8.53 -15.31
C GLU A 180 5.43 9.38 -16.16
N PHE A 181 5.06 10.60 -15.68
CA PHE A 181 4.11 11.48 -16.35
C PHE A 181 4.63 12.93 -16.41
N PRO A 182 5.86 13.14 -16.90
CA PRO A 182 6.45 14.47 -16.95
C PRO A 182 5.60 15.42 -17.81
N ASP A 183 5.62 16.70 -17.47
CA ASP A 183 4.93 17.78 -18.17
C ASP A 183 3.38 17.72 -18.16
N ALA A 184 2.77 16.83 -17.40
CA ALA A 184 1.31 16.80 -17.29
C ALA A 184 0.78 17.96 -16.43
N PRO A 185 -0.18 18.77 -16.90
CA PRO A 185 -0.81 19.83 -16.09
C PRO A 185 -1.82 19.19 -15.13
N TRP A 186 -1.40 18.99 -13.87
CA TRP A 186 -2.18 18.22 -12.90
C TRP A 186 -3.26 19.06 -12.21
N GLN A 187 -4.50 18.60 -12.30
CA GLN A 187 -5.60 18.96 -11.40
C GLN A 187 -5.63 17.95 -10.25
N LEU A 188 -5.59 18.41 -9.01
CA LEU A 188 -5.64 17.55 -7.83
C LEU A 188 -7.04 17.53 -7.23
N VAL A 189 -7.65 16.34 -7.12
CA VAL A 189 -8.83 16.13 -6.27
C VAL A 189 -8.35 15.53 -4.95
N ALA A 190 -8.55 16.23 -3.83
CA ALA A 190 -8.10 15.75 -2.54
C ALA A 190 -9.19 15.83 -1.47
N GLY A 191 -9.28 14.75 -0.69
CA GLY A 191 -10.09 14.67 0.52
C GLY A 191 -9.46 13.73 1.53
N MET A 192 -9.50 14.09 2.81
CA MET A 192 -8.73 13.43 3.84
C MET A 192 -9.60 13.01 5.03
N ARG A 193 -9.04 12.15 5.88
CA ARG A 193 -9.68 11.65 7.10
C ARG A 193 -8.76 11.75 8.31
N GLY A 194 -9.38 11.81 9.49
CA GLY A 194 -8.66 11.79 10.76
C GLY A 194 -8.14 13.15 11.17
N THR A 195 -6.96 13.18 11.80
CA THR A 195 -6.39 14.37 12.44
C THR A 195 -5.14 14.90 11.76
N ARG A 196 -4.71 14.26 10.66
CA ARG A 196 -3.50 14.70 9.92
C ARG A 196 -3.69 16.07 9.30
N SER A 197 -2.63 16.85 9.27
CA SER A 197 -2.61 18.17 8.63
C SER A 197 -2.66 18.01 7.10
N PRO A 198 -3.67 18.56 6.40
CA PRO A 198 -3.65 18.56 4.94
C PRO A 198 -2.43 19.25 4.34
N ALA A 199 -1.91 20.29 5.02
CA ALA A 199 -0.71 20.98 4.57
C ALA A 199 0.51 20.06 4.55
N GLU A 200 0.74 19.30 5.62
CA GLU A 200 1.89 18.39 5.71
C GLU A 200 1.78 17.24 4.72
N VAL A 201 0.59 16.68 4.57
CA VAL A 201 0.38 15.50 3.71
C VAL A 201 0.48 15.87 2.23
N LEU A 202 -0.01 17.04 1.81
CA LEU A 202 -0.04 17.46 0.40
C LEU A 202 1.21 18.23 -0.04
N GLU A 203 2.05 18.71 0.90
CA GLU A 203 3.25 19.46 0.60
C GLU A 203 4.17 18.81 -0.44
N PRO A 204 4.40 17.48 -0.45
CA PRO A 204 5.26 16.86 -1.46
C PRO A 204 4.79 17.03 -2.92
N LEU A 205 3.53 17.40 -3.13
CA LEU A 205 2.98 17.72 -4.46
C LEU A 205 3.18 19.19 -4.87
N ASN A 206 3.81 20.01 -4.01
CA ASN A 206 4.06 21.41 -4.32
C ASN A 206 4.87 21.56 -5.63
N GLY A 207 4.39 22.44 -6.51
CA GLY A 207 5.01 22.68 -7.80
C GLY A 207 4.59 21.72 -8.91
N LEU A 208 3.87 20.65 -8.60
CA LEU A 208 3.31 19.72 -9.59
C LEU A 208 1.83 20.03 -9.91
N ILE A 209 1.11 20.68 -9.00
CA ILE A 209 -0.34 20.88 -9.07
C ILE A 209 -0.70 22.29 -9.51
N ASP A 210 -1.53 22.39 -10.53
CA ASP A 210 -2.05 23.68 -11.03
C ASP A 210 -3.25 24.15 -10.23
N HIS A 211 -4.13 23.25 -9.78
CA HIS A 211 -5.33 23.56 -9.03
C HIS A 211 -5.76 22.44 -8.09
N LEU A 212 -6.28 22.81 -6.91
CA LEU A 212 -6.81 21.88 -5.90
C LEU A 212 -8.35 21.91 -5.88
N TRP A 213 -8.98 20.77 -6.15
CA TRP A 213 -10.40 20.51 -5.97
C TRP A 213 -10.59 19.82 -4.61
N ALA A 214 -10.83 20.62 -3.58
CA ALA A 214 -10.95 20.14 -2.21
C ALA A 214 -12.33 19.56 -1.95
N THR A 215 -12.37 18.31 -1.51
CA THR A 215 -13.60 17.58 -1.23
C THR A 215 -13.50 16.79 0.09
N ALA A 216 -14.50 15.98 0.39
CA ALA A 216 -14.49 15.05 1.52
C ALA A 216 -15.19 13.75 1.11
N PRO A 217 -14.67 12.58 1.56
CA PRO A 217 -15.38 11.32 1.42
C PRO A 217 -16.63 11.28 2.29
N ASP A 218 -17.58 10.41 1.95
CA ASP A 218 -18.75 10.13 2.79
C ASP A 218 -18.36 9.31 4.02
N ASP A 219 -17.73 9.99 4.97
CA ASP A 219 -17.21 9.41 6.20
C ASP A 219 -17.28 10.39 7.37
N PRO A 220 -17.77 9.97 8.56
CA PRO A 220 -17.89 10.86 9.73
C PRO A 220 -16.56 11.39 10.27
N LYS A 221 -15.43 10.78 9.89
CA LYS A 221 -14.08 11.24 10.25
C LYS A 221 -13.42 12.05 9.13
N ALA A 222 -14.19 12.47 8.11
CA ALA A 222 -13.66 13.29 7.03
C ALA A 222 -13.22 14.67 7.56
N ILE A 223 -12.08 15.13 7.06
CA ILE A 223 -11.65 16.53 7.23
C ILE A 223 -12.52 17.38 6.32
N THR A 224 -12.98 18.53 6.83
CA THR A 224 -13.86 19.40 6.03
C THR A 224 -13.18 19.90 4.75
N PRO A 225 -13.88 19.97 3.62
CA PRO A 225 -13.30 20.49 2.37
C PRO A 225 -12.69 21.88 2.53
N GLY A 226 -13.27 22.72 3.40
CA GLY A 226 -12.74 24.05 3.70
C GLY A 226 -11.35 24.02 4.35
N ALA A 227 -11.09 23.06 5.25
CA ALA A 227 -9.78 22.87 5.85
C ALA A 227 -8.77 22.33 4.82
N VAL A 228 -9.17 21.39 3.98
CA VAL A 228 -8.33 20.87 2.89
C VAL A 228 -7.98 22.00 1.90
N ALA A 229 -8.97 22.79 1.49
CA ALA A 229 -8.76 23.91 0.57
C ALA A 229 -7.80 24.97 1.13
N SER A 230 -8.03 25.38 2.39
CA SER A 230 -7.26 26.50 2.97
C SER A 230 -5.81 26.12 3.29
N THR A 231 -5.60 24.97 3.94
CA THR A 231 -4.25 24.58 4.38
C THR A 231 -3.50 23.78 3.29
N GLY A 232 -4.19 22.91 2.55
CA GLY A 232 -3.62 22.18 1.42
C GLY A 232 -3.27 23.09 0.25
N GLY A 233 -4.18 23.99 -0.16
CA GLY A 233 -3.93 24.95 -1.23
C GLY A 233 -2.75 25.89 -0.92
N ALA A 234 -2.60 26.32 0.33
CA ALA A 234 -1.45 27.12 0.76
C ALA A 234 -0.12 26.34 0.68
N ALA A 235 -0.13 25.05 1.07
CA ALA A 235 1.04 24.18 1.00
C ALA A 235 1.43 23.85 -0.45
N LEU A 236 0.46 23.65 -1.33
CA LEU A 236 0.66 23.40 -2.76
C LEU A 236 1.05 24.67 -3.54
N GLY A 237 0.80 25.86 -3.00
CA GLY A 237 1.05 27.11 -3.70
C GLY A 237 0.11 27.36 -4.88
N CYS A 238 -1.05 26.72 -4.93
CA CYS A 238 -2.02 26.86 -6.01
C CYS A 238 -3.41 27.32 -5.50
N GLU A 239 -4.27 27.73 -6.44
CA GLU A 239 -5.66 28.05 -6.13
C GLU A 239 -6.44 26.77 -5.77
N SER A 240 -7.50 26.93 -4.96
CA SER A 240 -8.34 25.83 -4.54
C SER A 240 -9.82 26.14 -4.68
N THR A 241 -10.59 25.12 -5.08
CA THR A 241 -12.05 25.16 -5.17
C THR A 241 -12.65 24.08 -4.27
N ILE A 242 -13.65 24.44 -3.47
CA ILE A 242 -14.40 23.51 -2.64
C ILE A 242 -15.54 22.90 -3.46
N VAL A 243 -15.57 21.57 -3.53
CA VAL A 243 -16.65 20.82 -4.18
C VAL A 243 -17.20 19.78 -3.23
N THR A 244 -18.51 19.75 -3.04
CA THR A 244 -19.16 18.75 -2.19
C THR A 244 -19.36 17.46 -2.99
N GLY A 245 -18.86 16.34 -2.43
CA GLY A 245 -18.90 15.02 -3.07
C GLY A 245 -17.68 14.76 -3.97
N VAL A 246 -17.15 13.55 -3.83
CA VAL A 246 -15.97 13.13 -4.60
C VAL A 246 -16.26 12.97 -6.09
N PRO A 247 -17.39 12.37 -6.51
CA PRO A 247 -17.75 12.28 -7.94
C PRO A 247 -17.85 13.64 -8.62
N GLU A 248 -18.47 14.62 -7.95
CA GLU A 248 -18.63 15.99 -8.45
C GLU A 248 -17.29 16.72 -8.55
N ALA A 249 -16.39 16.52 -7.58
CA ALA A 249 -15.05 17.09 -7.61
C ALA A 249 -14.22 16.50 -8.77
N VAL A 250 -14.31 15.19 -9.00
CA VAL A 250 -13.64 14.52 -10.12
C VAL A 250 -14.19 15.03 -11.45
N ALA A 251 -15.51 15.16 -11.60
CA ALA A 251 -16.11 15.69 -12.84
C ALA A 251 -15.65 17.12 -13.13
N ALA A 252 -15.64 18.00 -12.10
CA ALA A 252 -15.17 19.38 -12.24
C ALA A 252 -13.67 19.45 -12.60
N ALA A 253 -12.84 18.62 -11.98
CA ALA A 253 -11.41 18.53 -12.28
C ALA A 253 -11.16 18.05 -13.72
N MET A 254 -11.91 17.05 -14.20
CA MET A 254 -11.81 16.54 -15.57
C MET A 254 -12.27 17.58 -16.59
N GLU A 255 -13.31 18.34 -16.30
CA GLU A 255 -13.76 19.44 -17.16
C GLU A 255 -12.69 20.53 -17.27
N ALA A 256 -12.08 20.93 -16.14
CA ALA A 256 -11.00 21.91 -16.10
C ALA A 256 -9.73 21.43 -16.81
N ALA A 257 -9.38 20.16 -16.67
CA ALA A 257 -8.23 19.57 -17.35
C ALA A 257 -8.39 19.50 -18.87
N GLY A 258 -9.63 19.39 -19.37
CA GLY A 258 -9.87 19.18 -20.81
C GLY A 258 -9.31 17.84 -21.29
N SER A 259 -9.35 17.57 -22.60
CA SER A 259 -8.97 16.26 -23.15
C SER A 259 -7.49 15.90 -23.02
N ASP A 260 -6.62 16.90 -22.93
CA ASP A 260 -5.16 16.74 -22.98
C ASP A 260 -4.50 17.00 -21.61
N GLY A 261 -5.30 17.34 -20.59
CA GLY A 261 -4.84 17.53 -19.23
C GLY A 261 -4.88 16.24 -18.40
N ALA A 262 -4.54 16.39 -17.11
CA ALA A 262 -4.43 15.28 -16.18
C ALA A 262 -5.09 15.59 -14.84
N VAL A 263 -5.64 14.58 -14.20
CA VAL A 263 -6.26 14.64 -12.88
C VAL A 263 -5.64 13.56 -12.00
N VAL A 264 -5.22 13.92 -10.79
CA VAL A 264 -4.84 12.98 -9.75
C VAL A 264 -5.83 13.07 -8.59
N VAL A 265 -6.28 11.93 -8.10
CA VAL A 265 -7.22 11.81 -6.97
C VAL A 265 -6.52 11.12 -5.82
N THR A 266 -6.41 11.78 -4.66
CA THR A 266 -5.69 11.22 -3.51
C THR A 266 -6.15 11.79 -2.15
N GLY A 267 -5.43 11.47 -1.08
CA GLY A 267 -5.63 11.94 0.29
C GLY A 267 -6.32 10.92 1.21
N SER A 268 -7.00 9.92 0.67
CA SER A 268 -7.48 8.76 1.43
C SER A 268 -7.93 7.63 0.52
N LEU A 269 -7.91 6.38 1.03
CA LEU A 269 -8.50 5.23 0.33
C LEU A 269 -10.02 5.38 0.08
N TYR A 270 -10.72 6.15 0.91
CA TYR A 270 -12.16 6.41 0.74
C TYR A 270 -12.41 7.30 -0.47
N VAL A 271 -11.66 8.39 -0.60
CA VAL A 271 -11.73 9.27 -1.78
C VAL A 271 -11.35 8.52 -3.05
N ALA A 272 -10.27 7.74 -2.99
CA ALA A 272 -9.85 6.89 -4.10
C ALA A 272 -10.95 5.89 -4.50
N GLY A 273 -11.60 5.25 -3.51
CA GLY A 273 -12.69 4.30 -3.75
C GLY A 273 -13.93 4.94 -4.36
N GLU A 274 -14.37 6.11 -3.86
CA GLU A 274 -15.52 6.84 -4.40
C GLU A 274 -15.25 7.33 -5.83
N ALA A 275 -14.07 7.91 -6.07
CA ALA A 275 -13.68 8.35 -7.42
C ALA A 275 -13.63 7.19 -8.41
N ARG A 276 -13.01 6.09 -8.01
CA ARG A 276 -12.95 4.87 -8.81
C ARG A 276 -14.35 4.31 -9.11
N GLY A 277 -15.20 4.27 -8.09
CA GLY A 277 -16.60 3.82 -8.23
C GLY A 277 -17.39 4.65 -9.24
N ALA A 278 -17.17 5.96 -9.28
CA ALA A 278 -17.81 6.87 -10.21
C ALA A 278 -17.32 6.69 -11.66
N LEU A 279 -16.04 6.36 -11.86
CA LEU A 279 -15.42 6.29 -13.19
C LEU A 279 -15.46 4.89 -13.83
N VAL A 280 -15.20 3.83 -13.04
CA VAL A 280 -15.06 2.46 -13.56
C VAL A 280 -16.05 1.47 -12.93
N GLY A 281 -16.90 1.94 -12.02
CA GLY A 281 -17.87 1.11 -11.30
C GLY A 281 -17.27 0.44 -10.06
N THR A 282 -18.15 -0.13 -9.23
CA THR A 282 -17.80 -0.72 -7.94
C THR A 282 -17.38 -2.20 -8.04
N GLU A 283 -17.59 -2.84 -9.18
CA GLU A 283 -17.21 -4.24 -9.37
C GLU A 283 -15.70 -4.38 -9.57
N PHE A 284 -15.01 -4.83 -8.53
CA PHE A 284 -13.67 -5.38 -8.70
C PHE A 284 -13.80 -6.78 -9.28
N ARG A 285 -13.40 -6.94 -10.54
CA ARG A 285 -13.21 -8.28 -11.13
C ARG A 285 -11.71 -8.58 -11.09
N PRO A 286 -11.22 -9.36 -10.12
CA PRO A 286 -9.86 -9.86 -10.23
C PRO A 286 -9.77 -10.64 -11.54
N SER A 287 -8.82 -10.30 -12.38
CA SER A 287 -8.52 -11.04 -13.59
C SER A 287 -8.20 -12.48 -13.18
N GLY A 288 -9.08 -13.39 -13.59
CA GLY A 288 -9.34 -14.71 -13.05
C GLY A 288 -8.15 -15.67 -12.99
N VAL A 289 -7.22 -15.46 -12.08
CA VAL A 289 -6.37 -16.55 -11.57
C VAL A 289 -6.98 -17.04 -10.26
N HIS A 290 -7.86 -18.01 -10.35
CA HIS A 290 -8.22 -18.83 -9.20
C HIS A 290 -7.05 -19.75 -8.88
N VAL A 291 -6.18 -19.35 -7.99
CA VAL A 291 -5.25 -20.28 -7.35
C VAL A 291 -6.11 -21.17 -6.42
N ARG A 292 -6.46 -22.36 -6.86
CA ARG A 292 -6.94 -23.38 -5.95
C ARG A 292 -5.73 -23.85 -5.15
N PHE A 293 -5.66 -23.44 -3.90
CA PHE A 293 -4.86 -24.16 -2.93
C PHE A 293 -5.60 -25.47 -2.64
N GLU A 294 -5.19 -26.56 -3.26
CA GLU A 294 -5.47 -27.87 -2.71
C GLU A 294 -4.53 -28.04 -1.51
N ALA A 295 -5.01 -27.65 -0.34
CA ALA A 295 -4.39 -28.06 0.90
C ALA A 295 -4.50 -29.59 0.92
N GLN A 296 -3.39 -30.31 0.82
CA GLN A 296 -3.31 -31.68 1.32
C GLN A 296 -3.49 -31.56 2.84
N ILE A 297 -4.72 -31.71 3.29
CA ILE A 297 -5.02 -32.03 4.67
C ILE A 297 -4.73 -33.52 4.74
N ASP A 298 -3.67 -33.92 5.44
CA ASP A 298 -3.47 -35.32 5.78
C ASP A 298 -4.68 -35.77 6.60
N GLU A 299 -5.35 -36.83 6.14
CA GLU A 299 -6.61 -37.35 6.72
C GLU A 299 -6.43 -37.93 8.15
N ASP A 300 -5.26 -37.78 8.75
CA ASP A 300 -4.94 -38.30 10.09
C ASP A 300 -5.05 -37.28 11.24
N ASP A 301 -5.35 -36.00 10.96
CA ASP A 301 -5.67 -35.02 12.00
C ASP A 301 -7.15 -35.12 12.36
N GLU A 302 -7.48 -35.99 13.33
CA GLU A 302 -8.79 -35.97 14.00
C GLU A 302 -8.99 -34.59 14.65
N ILE A 303 -9.83 -33.77 14.00
CA ILE A 303 -10.36 -32.53 14.61
C ILE A 303 -11.33 -32.98 15.70
N ASP A 304 -10.96 -32.77 16.95
CA ASP A 304 -11.86 -32.93 18.10
C ASP A 304 -13.04 -31.95 17.91
N ASP A 305 -14.18 -32.50 17.48
CA ASP A 305 -15.47 -31.80 17.39
C ASP A 305 -16.08 -31.60 18.81
N GLU A 306 -15.41 -30.88 19.71
CA GLU A 306 -16.09 -30.38 20.90
C GLU A 306 -16.77 -29.05 20.57
N PRO A 307 -18.09 -28.96 20.70
CA PRO A 307 -18.81 -27.71 20.46
C PRO A 307 -18.42 -26.67 21.53
N TRP A 308 -17.97 -25.49 21.09
CA TRP A 308 -17.77 -24.32 21.93
C TRP A 308 -19.05 -24.05 22.73
N THR A 309 -19.05 -24.37 24.00
CA THR A 309 -20.06 -23.89 24.93
C THR A 309 -19.66 -22.50 25.42
N ASP A 310 -20.46 -21.52 25.01
CA ASP A 310 -20.43 -20.16 25.54
C ASP A 310 -20.71 -20.19 27.04
N THR A 311 -19.68 -20.19 27.88
CA THR A 311 -19.81 -19.93 29.30
C THR A 311 -19.74 -18.40 29.52
N GLY A 312 -20.83 -17.72 29.19
CA GLY A 312 -21.12 -16.41 29.75
C GLY A 312 -21.12 -16.48 31.26
N ASP A 313 -20.62 -15.43 31.89
CA ASP A 313 -20.54 -15.11 33.30
C ASP A 313 -19.19 -15.34 33.99
N ALA A 314 -18.38 -14.29 34.03
CA ALA A 314 -17.56 -13.90 35.17
C ALA A 314 -16.85 -12.55 35.00
N TRP A 315 -17.58 -11.46 34.93
CA TRP A 315 -17.06 -10.15 35.39
C TRP A 315 -18.08 -9.60 36.43
N ALA A 316 -18.04 -10.20 37.60
CA ALA A 316 -18.69 -9.63 38.80
C ALA A 316 -17.70 -8.68 39.46
N GLU A 317 -18.21 -7.50 39.72
CA GLU A 317 -17.63 -6.38 40.46
C GLU A 317 -17.07 -6.85 41.82
N ASP A 318 -15.78 -6.62 42.09
CA ASP A 318 -15.28 -6.52 43.45
C ASP A 318 -15.25 -5.05 43.85
N GLY A 319 -16.23 -4.69 44.66
CA GLY A 319 -16.34 -3.40 45.35
C GLY A 319 -15.19 -3.25 46.36
N VAL A 320 -14.58 -2.08 46.33
CA VAL A 320 -13.67 -1.60 47.36
C VAL A 320 -14.47 -0.72 48.32
N ASP A 321 -14.79 -1.27 49.48
CA ASP A 321 -15.05 -0.51 50.70
C ASP A 321 -13.83 -0.63 51.62
N GLY A 322 -13.28 0.55 52.09
CA GLY A 322 -12.26 0.64 53.12
C GLY A 322 -11.26 1.75 52.87
#